data_ccebf2d15c9ffca49890b5b7c7a3d70e
#
_entry.id   ccebf2d15c9ffca49890b5b7c7a3d70e
#
_cell.length_a   1.000
_cell.length_b   1.000
_cell.length_c   1.000
_cell.angle_alpha   90.00
_cell.angle_beta   90.00
_cell.angle_gamma   90.00
#
_symmetry.space_group_name_H-M   'P 1'
#
loop_
_entity.id
_entity.type
_entity.pdbx_description
1 polymer ?
#
loop_
_entity_poly.entity_id
_entity_poly.type
_entity_poly.pdbx_seq_one_letter_code
_entity_poly.pdbx_strand_id
1 'polypeptide(L)'
;MILILSIFTLILTCILTIYNYRINKNIIYLSSLLALLSLSGFLHYFVLINDSETGVALFYTHFMPLLYLQGPMIYFYVSGTIKDEFSFNWKKAIHFIPFFIAFISIFKYYFIPWDDKIEIAKTIIASPEVLLTINKLNIGNHFINLPARTISLLLYSLATMLLLIRYTLKNRNEPILNSKIVKWLFFITIIVFFCALSYMILIVEFVYFDIRTREQISNEIYNYTAAISYSLIPIVMLIFPEVLYGIPIVNRKKIALFEVNSSSNKSEILNEKGGIKMEDPAMNDLAKLIQDYLKNEKPFIDPKFSLDDLAKQLDVPKHHLYYCLNSILNIKFTTLRTQMRVEYAKELLLSDSLKSLSMEGIWPKTGFSSRTNFFVTFKEVTGYTPLEFIKINIEK
;
A
#
# COMPACT_ATOMS: atom_id res chain seq x y z
N MET A 1 -9.31 19.67 -15.66
CA MET A 1 -9.11 18.22 -15.41
C MET A 1 -8.05 17.96 -14.33
N ILE A 2 -6.80 18.40 -14.48
CA ILE A 2 -5.68 18.13 -13.52
C ILE A 2 -6.03 18.57 -12.09
N LEU A 3 -6.62 19.73 -11.87
CA LEU A 3 -7.04 20.21 -10.56
C LEU A 3 -8.00 19.23 -9.86
N ILE A 4 -9.03 18.76 -10.57
CA ILE A 4 -10.04 17.84 -10.04
C ILE A 4 -9.38 16.51 -9.65
N LEU A 5 -8.50 15.98 -10.50
CA LEU A 5 -7.75 14.75 -10.23
C LEU A 5 -6.82 14.89 -9.03
N SER A 6 -6.19 16.05 -8.86
CA SER A 6 -5.32 16.34 -7.71
C SER A 6 -6.12 16.40 -6.41
N ILE A 7 -7.29 17.06 -6.40
CA ILE A 7 -8.19 17.07 -5.24
C ILE A 7 -8.64 15.65 -4.91
N PHE A 8 -9.08 14.90 -5.92
CA PHE A 8 -9.53 13.51 -5.72
C PHE A 8 -8.42 12.62 -5.16
N THR A 9 -7.19 12.72 -5.70
CA THR A 9 -6.03 12.01 -5.17
C THR A 9 -5.73 12.39 -3.72
N LEU A 10 -5.87 13.67 -3.35
CA LEU A 10 -5.66 14.13 -1.98
C LEU A 10 -6.72 13.53 -1.03
N ILE A 11 -7.98 13.48 -1.44
CA ILE A 11 -9.05 12.84 -0.65
C ILE A 11 -8.74 11.34 -0.45
N LEU A 12 -8.40 10.62 -1.52
CA LEU A 12 -7.99 9.21 -1.44
C LEU A 12 -6.77 9.01 -0.52
N THR A 13 -5.82 9.94 -0.55
CA THR A 13 -4.65 9.94 0.34
C THR A 13 -5.03 10.08 1.81
N CYS A 14 -5.98 10.94 2.14
CA CYS A 14 -6.50 11.08 3.50
C CYS A 14 -7.18 9.78 3.97
N ILE A 15 -8.03 9.19 3.13
CA ILE A 15 -8.68 7.90 3.40
C ILE A 15 -7.63 6.83 3.64
N LEU A 16 -6.67 6.68 2.72
CA LEU A 16 -5.56 5.74 2.81
C LEU A 16 -4.81 5.87 4.15
N THR A 17 -4.51 7.10 4.56
CA THR A 17 -3.74 7.37 5.79
C THR A 17 -4.54 6.98 7.02
N ILE A 18 -5.81 7.39 7.10
CA ILE A 18 -6.68 7.11 8.25
C ILE A 18 -6.84 5.60 8.48
N TYR A 19 -7.10 4.85 7.40
CA TYR A 19 -7.32 3.40 7.52
C TYR A 19 -6.05 2.60 7.78
N ASN A 20 -4.89 3.05 7.28
CA ASN A 20 -3.68 2.22 7.30
C ASN A 20 -2.62 2.65 8.31
N TYR A 21 -2.68 3.87 8.88
CA TYR A 21 -1.62 4.41 9.74
C TYR A 21 -1.29 3.52 10.95
N ARG A 22 -2.32 2.91 11.56
CA ARG A 22 -2.15 2.00 12.71
C ARG A 22 -1.64 0.62 12.30
N ILE A 23 -1.91 0.22 11.06
CA ILE A 23 -1.66 -1.14 10.55
C ILE A 23 -0.25 -1.24 9.95
N ASN A 24 0.14 -0.25 9.14
CA ASN A 24 1.40 -0.25 8.43
C ASN A 24 2.02 1.15 8.40
N LYS A 25 3.05 1.37 9.21
CA LYS A 25 3.73 2.68 9.28
C LYS A 25 4.38 3.12 7.96
N ASN A 26 4.69 2.19 7.03
CA ASN A 26 5.21 2.53 5.70
C ASN A 26 4.21 3.35 4.87
N ILE A 27 2.94 3.36 5.26
CA ILE A 27 1.91 4.17 4.62
C ILE A 27 2.23 5.66 4.67
N ILE A 28 2.97 6.13 5.66
CA ILE A 28 3.39 7.53 5.78
C ILE A 28 4.17 7.95 4.53
N TYR A 29 5.08 7.10 4.04
CA TYR A 29 5.85 7.40 2.83
C TYR A 29 4.96 7.45 1.59
N LEU A 30 4.02 6.50 1.44
CA LEU A 30 3.07 6.51 0.32
C LEU A 30 2.13 7.71 0.38
N SER A 31 1.56 8.00 1.56
CA SER A 31 0.67 9.15 1.75
C SER A 31 1.40 10.47 1.48
N SER A 32 2.65 10.61 1.95
CA SER A 32 3.47 11.78 1.65
C SER A 32 3.73 11.91 0.15
N LEU A 33 4.07 10.81 -0.54
CA LEU A 33 4.25 10.81 -1.99
C LEU A 33 2.99 11.29 -2.72
N LEU A 34 1.82 10.70 -2.41
CA LEU A 34 0.56 11.03 -3.07
C LEU A 34 0.12 12.47 -2.79
N ALA A 35 0.32 12.97 -1.57
CA ALA A 35 0.08 14.37 -1.23
C ALA A 35 1.00 15.31 -2.01
N LEU A 36 2.28 14.97 -2.16
CA LEU A 36 3.24 15.74 -2.96
C LEU A 36 2.94 15.68 -4.46
N LEU A 37 2.42 14.56 -4.98
CA LEU A 37 1.94 14.47 -6.36
C LEU A 37 0.69 15.33 -6.56
N SER A 38 -0.25 15.31 -5.61
CA SER A 38 -1.41 16.23 -5.64
C SER A 38 -0.98 17.70 -5.62
N LEU A 39 -0.01 18.05 -4.77
CA LEU A 39 0.57 19.39 -4.72
C LEU A 39 1.22 19.78 -6.06
N SER A 40 1.89 18.86 -6.74
CA SER A 40 2.42 19.11 -8.09
C SER A 40 1.31 19.42 -9.10
N GLY A 41 0.17 18.74 -8.99
CA GLY A 41 -0.99 19.03 -9.84
C GLY A 41 -1.63 20.40 -9.54
N PHE A 42 -1.67 20.83 -8.28
CA PHE A 42 -2.05 22.22 -7.92
C PHE A 42 -1.09 23.25 -8.51
N LEU A 43 0.23 23.03 -8.36
CA LEU A 43 1.24 23.89 -8.96
C LEU A 43 1.12 23.95 -10.47
N HIS A 44 0.91 22.81 -11.13
CA HIS A 44 0.68 22.78 -12.57
C HIS A 44 -0.52 23.63 -12.96
N TYR A 45 -1.65 23.45 -12.28
CA TYR A 45 -2.88 24.19 -12.59
C TYR A 45 -2.73 25.68 -12.34
N PHE A 46 -2.32 26.09 -11.14
CA PHE A 46 -2.29 27.49 -10.75
C PHE A 46 -1.15 28.29 -11.41
N VAL A 47 -0.01 27.68 -11.65
CA VAL A 47 1.16 28.39 -12.20
C VAL A 47 1.14 28.40 -13.73
N LEU A 48 0.70 27.29 -14.38
CA LEU A 48 0.82 27.15 -15.83
C LEU A 48 -0.50 27.33 -16.60
N ILE A 49 -1.65 27.06 -15.99
CA ILE A 49 -2.92 27.04 -16.72
C ILE A 49 -3.86 28.19 -16.27
N ASN A 50 -3.97 28.41 -14.97
CA ASN A 50 -4.93 29.35 -14.41
C ASN A 50 -4.36 30.78 -14.39
N ASP A 51 -5.20 31.78 -14.78
CA ASP A 51 -4.80 33.19 -14.78
C ASP A 51 -5.06 33.92 -13.44
N SER A 52 -5.19 33.18 -12.36
CA SER A 52 -5.36 33.72 -11.02
C SER A 52 -4.04 34.25 -10.45
N GLU A 53 -3.91 35.57 -10.35
CA GLU A 53 -2.75 36.23 -9.74
C GLU A 53 -2.49 35.74 -8.33
N THR A 54 -3.54 35.59 -7.51
CA THR A 54 -3.46 35.04 -6.15
C THR A 54 -3.03 33.58 -6.14
N GLY A 55 -3.54 32.77 -7.07
CA GLY A 55 -3.16 31.38 -7.23
C GLY A 55 -1.69 31.24 -7.59
N VAL A 56 -1.20 31.98 -8.57
CA VAL A 56 0.22 32.01 -8.95
C VAL A 56 1.07 32.49 -7.78
N ALA A 57 0.73 33.62 -7.14
CA ALA A 57 1.48 34.18 -6.01
C ALA A 57 1.63 33.18 -4.83
N LEU A 58 0.57 32.38 -4.57
CA LEU A 58 0.57 31.38 -3.51
C LEU A 58 1.38 30.14 -3.88
N PHE A 59 1.23 29.61 -5.10
CA PHE A 59 1.77 28.30 -5.46
C PHE A 59 3.15 28.36 -6.13
N TYR A 60 3.53 29.45 -6.75
CA TYR A 60 4.72 29.53 -7.61
C TYR A 60 6.00 29.04 -6.97
N THR A 61 6.35 29.51 -5.77
CA THR A 61 7.66 29.21 -5.15
C THR A 61 7.53 28.54 -3.79
N HIS A 62 6.49 28.84 -3.01
CA HIS A 62 6.36 28.44 -1.60
C HIS A 62 6.52 26.94 -1.36
N PHE A 63 5.97 26.12 -2.24
CA PHE A 63 5.94 24.66 -2.06
C PHE A 63 7.02 23.90 -2.86
N MET A 64 7.83 24.63 -3.64
CA MET A 64 8.82 24.03 -4.52
C MET A 64 9.83 23.12 -3.80
N PRO A 65 10.37 23.45 -2.61
CA PRO A 65 11.30 22.58 -1.92
C PRO A 65 10.69 21.22 -1.55
N LEU A 66 9.40 21.20 -1.17
CA LEU A 66 8.71 19.96 -0.78
C LEU A 66 8.71 18.92 -1.91
N LEU A 67 8.72 19.36 -3.16
CA LEU A 67 8.69 18.44 -4.31
C LEU A 67 9.98 17.64 -4.47
N TYR A 68 11.10 18.06 -3.87
CA TYR A 68 12.31 17.25 -3.82
C TYR A 68 12.14 15.97 -2.97
N LEU A 69 11.11 15.92 -2.12
CA LEU A 69 10.83 14.76 -1.27
C LEU A 69 10.09 13.64 -2.04
N GLN A 70 9.53 13.90 -3.22
CA GLN A 70 8.80 12.89 -4.00
C GLN A 70 9.66 11.64 -4.29
N GLY A 71 10.91 11.85 -4.73
CA GLY A 71 11.85 10.78 -5.02
C GLY A 71 12.19 9.92 -3.78
N PRO A 72 12.66 10.52 -2.68
CA PRO A 72 12.88 9.79 -1.43
C PRO A 72 11.64 9.02 -0.96
N MET A 73 10.43 9.61 -1.02
CA MET A 73 9.22 8.98 -0.53
C MET A 73 8.86 7.69 -1.29
N ILE A 74 8.94 7.67 -2.64
CA ILE A 74 8.70 6.45 -3.40
C ILE A 74 9.74 5.37 -3.07
N TYR A 75 11.02 5.74 -2.98
CA TYR A 75 12.09 4.81 -2.65
C TYR A 75 11.94 4.22 -1.24
N PHE A 76 11.61 5.05 -0.23
CA PHE A 76 11.41 4.58 1.14
C PHE A 76 10.17 3.69 1.26
N TYR A 77 9.09 4.06 0.58
CA TYR A 77 7.88 3.24 0.54
C TYR A 77 8.15 1.85 -0.02
N VAL A 78 8.73 1.77 -1.20
CA VAL A 78 9.00 0.49 -1.87
C VAL A 78 10.04 -0.33 -1.12
N SER A 79 11.16 0.28 -0.69
CA SER A 79 12.19 -0.43 0.06
C SER A 79 11.70 -0.93 1.42
N GLY A 80 10.89 -0.12 2.12
CA GLY A 80 10.27 -0.51 3.39
C GLY A 80 9.26 -1.64 3.23
N THR A 81 8.44 -1.59 2.18
CA THR A 81 7.45 -2.64 1.89
C THR A 81 8.11 -3.97 1.51
N ILE A 82 9.20 -3.93 0.71
CA ILE A 82 9.94 -5.15 0.33
C ILE A 82 10.66 -5.79 1.53
N LYS A 83 11.22 -4.96 2.42
CA LYS A 83 11.97 -5.42 3.58
C LYS A 83 11.09 -5.73 4.79
N ASP A 84 9.83 -5.33 4.73
CA ASP A 84 8.89 -5.35 5.86
C ASP A 84 9.44 -4.60 7.08
N GLU A 85 10.06 -3.45 6.83
CA GLU A 85 10.67 -2.62 7.87
C GLU A 85 10.24 -1.16 7.72
N PHE A 86 9.67 -0.61 8.79
CA PHE A 86 9.57 0.83 8.97
C PHE A 86 10.73 1.28 9.84
N SER A 87 11.77 1.82 9.22
CA SER A 87 12.89 2.39 9.96
C SER A 87 13.25 3.75 9.39
N PHE A 88 13.39 4.74 10.24
CA PHE A 88 14.04 6.00 9.91
C PHE A 88 15.39 6.03 10.64
N ASN A 89 16.47 6.05 9.90
CA ASN A 89 17.82 6.16 10.45
C ASN A 89 18.57 7.35 9.83
N TRP A 90 19.70 7.75 10.43
CA TRP A 90 20.49 8.87 9.95
C TRP A 90 20.97 8.72 8.48
N LYS A 91 21.14 7.49 7.99
CA LYS A 91 21.50 7.24 6.59
C LYS A 91 20.38 7.68 5.65
N LYS A 92 19.13 7.57 6.07
CA LYS A 92 17.98 8.08 5.31
C LYS A 92 17.88 9.61 5.34
N ALA A 93 18.41 10.27 6.36
CA ALA A 93 18.39 11.72 6.47
C ALA A 93 19.16 12.42 5.34
N ILE A 94 20.19 11.79 4.75
CA ILE A 94 20.94 12.32 3.60
C ILE A 94 20.05 12.61 2.38
N HIS A 95 18.98 11.85 2.21
CA HIS A 95 18.04 12.02 1.10
C HIS A 95 17.19 13.31 1.20
N PHE A 96 17.21 13.99 2.36
CA PHE A 96 16.54 15.28 2.58
C PHE A 96 17.43 16.48 2.27
N ILE A 97 18.74 16.29 2.04
CA ILE A 97 19.68 17.38 1.73
C ILE A 97 19.18 18.24 0.56
N PRO A 98 18.72 17.68 -0.60
CA PRO A 98 18.23 18.49 -1.71
C PRO A 98 17.04 19.38 -1.33
N PHE A 99 16.16 18.89 -0.46
CA PHE A 99 15.05 19.68 0.08
C PHE A 99 15.56 20.90 0.85
N PHE A 100 16.54 20.71 1.77
CA PHE A 100 17.08 21.80 2.56
C PHE A 100 17.84 22.81 1.70
N ILE A 101 18.61 22.37 0.71
CA ILE A 101 19.30 23.25 -0.25
C ILE A 101 18.26 24.09 -1.00
N ALA A 102 17.22 23.48 -1.53
CA ALA A 102 16.15 24.17 -2.22
C ALA A 102 15.39 25.14 -1.30
N PHE A 103 15.13 24.77 -0.06
CA PHE A 103 14.49 25.61 0.94
C PHE A 103 15.33 26.87 1.24
N ILE A 104 16.63 26.70 1.47
CA ILE A 104 17.55 27.80 1.70
C ILE A 104 17.61 28.73 0.46
N SER A 105 17.63 28.17 -0.75
CA SER A 105 17.70 28.94 -1.99
C SER A 105 16.51 29.88 -2.20
N ILE A 106 15.32 29.48 -1.72
CA ILE A 106 14.10 30.31 -1.84
C ILE A 106 13.73 31.04 -0.54
N PHE A 107 14.55 30.93 0.52
CA PHE A 107 14.20 31.42 1.84
C PHE A 107 13.77 32.90 1.85
N LYS A 108 14.45 33.73 1.07
CA LYS A 108 14.12 35.17 0.93
C LYS A 108 12.70 35.41 0.40
N TYR A 109 12.17 34.49 -0.44
CA TYR A 109 10.83 34.62 -1.02
C TYR A 109 9.73 34.61 0.03
N TYR A 110 9.90 33.91 1.13
CA TYR A 110 8.90 33.86 2.21
C TYR A 110 8.67 35.23 2.86
N PHE A 111 9.67 36.10 2.83
CA PHE A 111 9.62 37.45 3.45
C PHE A 111 9.26 38.58 2.47
N ILE A 112 9.07 38.26 1.18
CA ILE A 112 8.60 39.25 0.21
C ILE A 112 7.16 39.64 0.55
N PRO A 113 6.81 40.95 0.55
CA PRO A 113 5.45 41.44 0.73
C PRO A 113 4.47 40.79 -0.25
N TRP A 114 3.22 40.66 0.16
CA TRP A 114 2.21 40.01 -0.67
C TRP A 114 1.98 40.72 -1.99
N ASP A 115 1.97 42.06 -1.97
CA ASP A 115 1.75 42.89 -3.18
C ASP A 115 2.86 42.67 -4.21
N ASP A 116 4.11 42.54 -3.78
CA ASP A 116 5.24 42.24 -4.67
C ASP A 116 5.11 40.82 -5.25
N LYS A 117 4.57 39.85 -4.47
CA LYS A 117 4.26 38.49 -4.97
C LYS A 117 3.18 38.52 -6.03
N ILE A 118 2.19 39.36 -5.88
CA ILE A 118 1.15 39.58 -6.89
C ILE A 118 1.75 40.20 -8.17
N GLU A 119 2.67 41.13 -8.06
CA GLU A 119 3.35 41.71 -9.23
C GLU A 119 4.18 40.66 -9.98
N ILE A 120 4.92 39.81 -9.24
CA ILE A 120 5.59 38.67 -9.83
C ILE A 120 4.62 37.75 -10.54
N ALA A 121 3.48 37.46 -9.91
CA ALA A 121 2.44 36.62 -10.50
C ALA A 121 1.90 37.19 -11.81
N LYS A 122 1.62 38.52 -11.88
CA LYS A 122 1.22 39.22 -13.12
C LYS A 122 2.26 39.05 -14.23
N THR A 123 3.54 39.19 -13.88
CA THR A 123 4.65 39.00 -14.81
C THR A 123 4.68 37.60 -15.38
N ILE A 124 4.50 36.58 -14.52
CA ILE A 124 4.47 35.16 -14.93
C ILE A 124 3.24 34.86 -15.82
N ILE A 125 2.09 35.46 -15.51
CA ILE A 125 0.88 35.27 -16.29
C ILE A 125 1.04 35.89 -17.69
N ALA A 126 1.66 37.06 -17.78
CA ALA A 126 1.88 37.75 -19.05
C ALA A 126 2.95 37.05 -19.91
N SER A 127 3.99 36.50 -19.29
CA SER A 127 5.16 35.95 -19.98
C SER A 127 5.69 34.72 -19.24
N PRO A 128 5.15 33.50 -19.51
CA PRO A 128 5.56 32.29 -18.82
C PRO A 128 7.05 31.91 -18.96
N GLU A 129 7.72 32.34 -20.03
CA GLU A 129 9.16 32.16 -20.19
C GLU A 129 9.99 32.75 -19.05
N VAL A 130 9.45 33.74 -18.36
CA VAL A 130 10.05 34.37 -17.18
C VAL A 130 10.23 33.36 -16.03
N LEU A 131 9.47 32.25 -15.99
CA LEU A 131 9.65 31.18 -15.02
C LEU A 131 11.08 30.64 -14.96
N LEU A 132 11.79 30.59 -16.09
CA LEU A 132 13.17 30.14 -16.15
C LEU A 132 14.18 31.28 -15.93
N THR A 133 13.81 32.52 -16.22
CA THR A 133 14.74 33.66 -16.31
C THR A 133 14.65 34.63 -15.14
N ILE A 134 13.69 34.51 -14.22
CA ILE A 134 13.54 35.41 -13.06
C ILE A 134 14.73 35.30 -12.12
N ASN A 135 15.86 35.88 -12.50
CA ASN A 135 16.99 36.15 -11.63
C ASN A 135 16.91 37.56 -10.99
N LYS A 136 15.98 38.42 -11.43
CA LYS A 136 15.90 39.83 -11.01
C LYS A 136 15.64 40.02 -9.51
N LEU A 137 15.14 38.99 -8.81
CA LEU A 137 14.76 39.11 -7.41
C LEU A 137 15.71 38.32 -6.45
N ASN A 138 16.83 37.77 -6.91
CA ASN A 138 17.68 36.89 -6.09
C ASN A 138 16.87 35.75 -5.40
N ILE A 139 15.73 35.41 -5.94
CA ILE A 139 14.89 34.30 -5.52
C ILE A 139 15.45 33.09 -6.23
N GLY A 140 15.80 32.09 -5.49
CA GLY A 140 16.53 30.90 -5.87
C GLY A 140 16.35 30.48 -7.33
N ASN A 141 17.45 30.23 -7.98
CA ASN A 141 17.55 30.04 -9.41
C ASN A 141 16.61 28.93 -9.93
N HIS A 142 15.41 29.29 -10.41
CA HIS A 142 14.43 28.35 -10.97
C HIS A 142 14.98 27.59 -12.17
N PHE A 143 15.89 28.20 -12.92
CA PHE A 143 16.60 27.55 -14.01
C PHE A 143 17.38 26.33 -13.56
N ILE A 144 17.89 26.32 -12.32
CA ILE A 144 18.58 25.16 -11.74
C ILE A 144 17.61 24.26 -10.99
N ASN A 145 16.72 24.84 -10.21
CA ASN A 145 15.83 24.07 -9.32
C ASN A 145 14.83 23.18 -10.06
N LEU A 146 14.26 23.63 -11.16
CA LEU A 146 13.30 22.84 -11.91
C LEU A 146 13.93 21.59 -12.56
N PRO A 147 15.05 21.68 -13.30
CA PRO A 147 15.75 20.52 -13.82
C PRO A 147 16.29 19.62 -12.70
N ALA A 148 16.91 20.17 -11.67
CA ALA A 148 17.51 19.39 -10.57
C ALA A 148 16.46 18.54 -9.84
N ARG A 149 15.28 19.09 -9.57
CA ARG A 149 14.15 18.38 -9.00
C ARG A 149 13.67 17.25 -9.90
N THR A 150 13.50 17.52 -11.18
CA THR A 150 13.03 16.55 -12.17
C THR A 150 14.03 15.41 -12.36
N ILE A 151 15.32 15.72 -12.49
CA ILE A 151 16.39 14.73 -12.55
C ILE A 151 16.43 13.88 -11.28
N SER A 152 16.30 14.51 -10.10
CA SER A 152 16.22 13.78 -8.83
C SER A 152 15.07 12.77 -8.84
N LEU A 153 13.86 13.19 -9.24
CA LEU A 153 12.70 12.29 -9.29
C LEU A 153 12.90 11.14 -10.29
N LEU A 154 13.48 11.40 -11.44
CA LEU A 154 13.85 10.37 -12.43
C LEU A 154 14.85 9.36 -11.85
N LEU A 155 15.91 9.84 -11.22
CA LEU A 155 16.94 8.96 -10.64
C LEU A 155 16.35 8.07 -9.53
N TYR A 156 15.51 8.63 -8.66
CA TYR A 156 14.82 7.85 -7.62
C TYR A 156 13.84 6.84 -8.20
N SER A 157 13.08 7.20 -9.22
CA SER A 157 12.14 6.26 -9.86
C SER A 157 12.88 5.12 -10.57
N LEU A 158 13.99 5.40 -11.24
CA LEU A 158 14.87 4.38 -11.83
C LEU A 158 15.52 3.49 -10.77
N ALA A 159 16.06 4.07 -9.69
CA ALA A 159 16.64 3.29 -8.59
C ALA A 159 15.60 2.38 -7.93
N THR A 160 14.37 2.87 -7.76
CA THR A 160 13.24 2.10 -7.23
C THR A 160 12.84 0.98 -8.18
N MET A 161 12.79 1.23 -9.49
CA MET A 161 12.52 0.22 -10.50
C MET A 161 13.58 -0.87 -10.49
N LEU A 162 14.86 -0.51 -10.46
CA LEU A 162 15.98 -1.46 -10.36
C LEU A 162 15.92 -2.30 -9.08
N LEU A 163 15.53 -1.67 -7.96
CA LEU A 163 15.29 -2.39 -6.69
C LEU A 163 14.19 -3.44 -6.84
N LEU A 164 13.06 -3.10 -7.47
CA LEU A 164 11.96 -4.01 -7.73
C LEU A 164 12.36 -5.17 -8.65
N ILE A 165 13.07 -4.86 -9.74
CA ILE A 165 13.54 -5.88 -10.68
C ILE A 165 14.50 -6.85 -9.98
N ARG A 166 15.49 -6.33 -9.23
CA ARG A 166 16.43 -7.19 -8.48
C ARG A 166 15.69 -8.06 -7.46
N TYR A 167 14.69 -7.50 -6.79
CA TYR A 167 13.86 -8.22 -5.84
C TYR A 167 13.11 -9.36 -6.52
N THR A 168 12.46 -9.10 -7.66
CA THR A 168 11.68 -10.12 -8.39
C THR A 168 12.57 -11.21 -8.97
N LEU A 169 13.74 -10.86 -9.53
CA LEU A 169 14.68 -11.84 -10.06
C LEU A 169 15.24 -12.77 -8.96
N LYS A 170 15.57 -12.20 -7.79
CA LYS A 170 16.10 -12.97 -6.65
C LYS A 170 15.07 -13.96 -6.09
N ASN A 171 13.78 -13.64 -6.18
CA ASN A 171 12.70 -14.44 -5.59
C ASN A 171 11.79 -15.07 -6.64
N ARG A 172 12.34 -15.38 -7.82
CA ARG A 172 11.58 -15.87 -8.98
C ARG A 172 10.74 -17.12 -8.70
N ASN A 173 11.18 -17.98 -7.78
CA ASN A 173 10.54 -19.24 -7.45
C ASN A 173 9.54 -19.10 -6.26
N GLU A 174 9.39 -17.92 -5.69
CA GLU A 174 8.48 -17.72 -4.56
C GLU A 174 7.08 -17.29 -5.04
N PRO A 175 5.99 -17.83 -4.45
CA PRO A 175 4.61 -17.47 -4.81
C PRO A 175 4.27 -15.99 -4.54
N ILE A 176 5.12 -15.28 -3.80
CA ILE A 176 5.01 -13.84 -3.50
C ILE A 176 5.05 -12.96 -4.76
N LEU A 177 5.75 -13.41 -5.81
CA LEU A 177 5.86 -12.66 -7.08
C LEU A 177 4.54 -12.41 -7.77
N ASN A 178 3.56 -13.29 -7.61
CA ASN A 178 2.21 -13.13 -8.12
C ASN A 178 1.30 -12.31 -7.19
N SER A 179 1.85 -11.80 -6.07
CA SER A 179 1.05 -11.03 -5.13
C SER A 179 0.62 -9.69 -5.75
N LYS A 180 -0.61 -9.28 -5.46
CA LYS A 180 -1.15 -7.98 -5.87
C LYS A 180 -0.27 -6.81 -5.43
N ILE A 181 0.47 -6.98 -4.32
CA ILE A 181 1.37 -5.97 -3.76
C ILE A 181 2.54 -5.68 -4.72
N VAL A 182 3.20 -6.72 -5.24
CA VAL A 182 4.33 -6.55 -6.16
C VAL A 182 3.87 -5.82 -7.42
N LYS A 183 2.69 -6.18 -7.95
CA LYS A 183 2.07 -5.48 -9.09
C LYS A 183 1.80 -4.02 -8.76
N TRP A 184 1.21 -3.73 -7.59
CA TRP A 184 1.00 -2.37 -7.11
C TRP A 184 2.29 -1.56 -7.04
N LEU A 185 3.38 -2.11 -6.46
CA LEU A 185 4.66 -1.43 -6.36
C LEU A 185 5.25 -1.09 -7.73
N PHE A 186 5.11 -1.98 -8.71
CA PHE A 186 5.49 -1.69 -10.09
C PHE A 186 4.64 -0.57 -10.70
N PHE A 187 3.32 -0.64 -10.59
CA PHE A 187 2.42 0.37 -11.15
C PHE A 187 2.68 1.76 -10.58
N ILE A 188 2.76 1.91 -9.26
CA ILE A 188 3.02 3.21 -8.65
C ILE A 188 4.39 3.77 -9.04
N THR A 189 5.42 2.92 -9.15
CA THR A 189 6.77 3.33 -9.58
C THR A 189 6.77 3.80 -11.03
N ILE A 190 6.06 3.09 -11.92
CA ILE A 190 5.90 3.46 -13.33
C ILE A 190 5.18 4.81 -13.46
N ILE A 191 4.11 5.03 -12.69
CA ILE A 191 3.38 6.31 -12.71
C ILE A 191 4.29 7.46 -12.29
N VAL A 192 5.06 7.29 -11.20
CA VAL A 192 6.00 8.33 -10.74
C VAL A 192 7.08 8.60 -11.79
N PHE A 193 7.56 7.56 -12.48
CA PHE A 193 8.50 7.72 -13.61
C PHE A 193 7.88 8.54 -14.74
N PHE A 194 6.64 8.26 -15.14
CA PHE A 194 5.95 9.03 -16.17
C PHE A 194 5.66 10.47 -15.74
N CYS A 195 5.33 10.72 -14.47
CA CYS A 195 5.23 12.08 -13.94
C CYS A 195 6.56 12.83 -14.08
N ALA A 196 7.69 12.19 -13.74
CA ALA A 196 9.02 12.79 -13.88
C ALA A 196 9.36 13.06 -15.35
N LEU A 197 9.02 12.13 -16.26
CA LEU A 197 9.23 12.28 -17.70
C LEU A 197 8.42 13.46 -18.26
N SER A 198 7.17 13.65 -17.83
CA SER A 198 6.33 14.80 -18.23
C SER A 198 7.00 16.13 -17.87
N TYR A 199 7.56 16.24 -16.66
CA TYR A 199 8.31 17.44 -16.28
C TYR A 199 9.60 17.63 -17.07
N MET A 200 10.25 16.54 -17.48
CA MET A 200 11.42 16.64 -18.36
C MET A 200 11.03 17.18 -19.75
N ILE A 201 9.91 16.72 -20.29
CA ILE A 201 9.37 17.22 -21.56
C ILE A 201 9.08 18.74 -21.44
N LEU A 202 8.43 19.18 -20.35
CA LEU A 202 8.20 20.61 -20.09
C LEU A 202 9.50 21.42 -20.18
N ILE A 203 10.58 20.94 -19.52
CA ILE A 203 11.87 21.64 -19.52
C ILE A 203 12.43 21.74 -20.94
N VAL A 204 12.36 20.66 -21.70
CA VAL A 204 12.82 20.62 -23.10
C VAL A 204 11.99 21.59 -23.95
N GLU A 205 10.67 21.59 -23.80
CA GLU A 205 9.76 22.49 -24.51
C GLU A 205 10.10 23.95 -24.22
N PHE A 206 10.30 24.34 -22.95
CA PHE A 206 10.69 25.68 -22.57
C PHE A 206 12.08 26.10 -23.11
N VAL A 207 13.03 25.18 -23.18
CA VAL A 207 14.41 25.50 -23.60
C VAL A 207 14.55 25.56 -25.13
N TYR A 208 13.87 24.67 -25.86
CA TYR A 208 14.11 24.48 -27.30
C TYR A 208 12.99 25.02 -28.17
N PHE A 209 11.74 25.14 -27.68
CA PHE A 209 10.59 25.53 -28.50
C PHE A 209 10.11 26.96 -28.27
N ASP A 210 10.84 27.77 -27.44
CA ASP A 210 10.58 29.20 -27.22
C ASP A 210 9.11 29.49 -26.86
N ILE A 211 8.56 28.72 -25.91
CA ILE A 211 7.17 28.84 -25.47
C ILE A 211 7.03 30.16 -24.72
N ARG A 212 6.22 31.09 -25.28
CA ARG A 212 6.03 32.45 -24.74
C ARG A 212 4.65 32.71 -24.18
N THR A 213 3.67 31.87 -24.52
CA THR A 213 2.28 32.08 -24.09
C THR A 213 1.71 30.90 -23.34
N ARG A 214 0.74 31.14 -22.44
CA ARG A 214 -0.01 30.08 -21.74
C ARG A 214 -0.83 29.23 -22.69
N GLU A 215 -1.32 29.79 -23.77
CA GLU A 215 -2.04 29.06 -24.81
C GLU A 215 -1.12 28.01 -25.46
N GLN A 216 0.13 28.36 -25.75
CA GLN A 216 1.12 27.42 -26.24
C GLN A 216 1.35 26.30 -25.23
N ILE A 217 1.54 26.63 -23.93
CA ILE A 217 1.72 25.62 -22.88
C ILE A 217 0.52 24.66 -22.82
N SER A 218 -0.71 25.18 -22.96
CA SER A 218 -1.93 24.36 -22.85
C SER A 218 -2.08 23.33 -23.98
N ASN A 219 -1.46 23.59 -25.12
CA ASN A 219 -1.53 22.76 -26.34
C ASN A 219 -0.32 21.86 -26.54
N GLU A 220 0.71 21.95 -25.68
CA GLU A 220 1.95 21.19 -25.83
C GLU A 220 1.85 19.76 -25.28
N ILE A 221 2.73 18.89 -25.77
CA ILE A 221 2.79 17.46 -25.42
C ILE A 221 2.91 17.25 -23.90
N TYR A 222 3.66 18.13 -23.22
CA TYR A 222 3.79 18.10 -21.77
C TYR A 222 2.44 18.07 -21.06
N ASN A 223 1.50 18.94 -21.45
CA ASN A 223 0.21 19.05 -20.78
C ASN A 223 -0.63 17.78 -20.91
N TYR A 224 -0.58 17.13 -22.08
CA TYR A 224 -1.25 15.85 -22.31
C TYR A 224 -0.58 14.72 -21.51
N THR A 225 0.75 14.64 -21.50
CA THR A 225 1.48 13.62 -20.76
C THR A 225 1.32 13.78 -19.24
N ALA A 226 1.30 15.01 -18.75
CA ALA A 226 1.00 15.31 -17.36
C ALA A 226 -0.43 14.89 -17.01
N ALA A 227 -1.42 15.26 -17.83
CA ALA A 227 -2.82 14.92 -17.61
C ALA A 227 -3.05 13.40 -17.53
N ILE A 228 -2.41 12.63 -18.42
CA ILE A 228 -2.45 11.15 -18.40
C ILE A 228 -1.82 10.63 -17.11
N SER A 229 -0.63 11.10 -16.75
CA SER A 229 0.09 10.64 -15.55
C SER A 229 -0.71 10.89 -14.27
N TYR A 230 -1.29 12.08 -14.13
CA TYR A 230 -2.16 12.41 -12.98
C TYR A 230 -3.47 11.60 -12.95
N SER A 231 -4.03 11.26 -14.12
CA SER A 231 -5.23 10.44 -14.20
C SER A 231 -5.00 9.01 -13.75
N LEU A 232 -3.81 8.47 -14.04
CA LEU A 232 -3.46 7.10 -13.65
C LEU A 232 -3.37 6.90 -12.13
N ILE A 233 -3.03 7.93 -11.34
CA ILE A 233 -2.89 7.82 -9.88
C ILE A 233 -4.18 7.34 -9.22
N PRO A 234 -5.32 8.05 -9.32
CA PRO A 234 -6.56 7.60 -8.70
C PRO A 234 -7.09 6.30 -9.32
N ILE A 235 -6.91 6.10 -10.64
CA ILE A 235 -7.36 4.88 -11.32
C ILE A 235 -6.65 3.65 -10.72
N VAL A 236 -5.34 3.71 -10.57
CA VAL A 236 -4.57 2.58 -10.02
C VAL A 236 -4.90 2.36 -8.54
N MET A 237 -5.16 3.41 -7.75
CA MET A 237 -5.64 3.27 -6.38
C MET A 237 -6.99 2.54 -6.30
N LEU A 238 -7.88 2.74 -7.27
CA LEU A 238 -9.17 2.06 -7.34
C LEU A 238 -9.03 0.60 -7.83
N ILE A 239 -8.07 0.31 -8.71
CA ILE A 239 -7.77 -1.07 -9.17
C ILE A 239 -7.19 -1.92 -8.03
N PHE A 240 -6.48 -1.31 -7.09
CA PHE A 240 -5.90 -1.99 -5.93
C PHE A 240 -6.57 -1.53 -4.62
N PRO A 241 -7.87 -1.85 -4.40
CA PRO A 241 -8.59 -1.38 -3.22
C PRO A 241 -7.99 -1.90 -1.91
N GLU A 242 -7.26 -3.03 -1.96
CA GLU A 242 -6.53 -3.54 -0.80
C GLU A 242 -5.48 -2.56 -0.28
N VAL A 243 -4.96 -1.70 -1.15
CA VAL A 243 -4.01 -0.64 -0.75
C VAL A 243 -4.72 0.45 0.06
N LEU A 244 -5.97 0.78 -0.29
CA LEU A 244 -6.76 1.78 0.44
C LEU A 244 -7.18 1.31 1.83
N TYR A 245 -7.50 0.02 1.99
CA TYR A 245 -8.08 -0.54 3.22
C TYR A 245 -7.14 -1.44 4.02
N GLY A 246 -5.95 -1.66 3.59
CA GLY A 246 -4.92 -2.43 4.29
C GLY A 246 -3.99 -3.14 3.33
N ILE A 247 -2.71 -2.74 3.33
CA ILE A 247 -1.66 -3.44 2.57
C ILE A 247 -1.23 -4.65 3.40
N PRO A 248 -1.39 -5.88 2.88
CA PRO A 248 -0.84 -7.04 3.56
C PRO A 248 0.68 -6.89 3.65
N ILE A 249 1.23 -7.10 4.84
CA ILE A 249 2.67 -7.07 5.06
C ILE A 249 3.28 -8.33 4.44
N VAL A 250 4.32 -8.19 3.63
CA VAL A 250 5.07 -9.33 3.06
C VAL A 250 6.04 -9.85 4.12
N ASN A 251 5.56 -10.71 5.02
CA ASN A 251 6.39 -11.24 6.09
C ASN A 251 7.13 -12.52 5.65
N ARG A 252 8.37 -12.37 5.15
CA ARG A 252 9.23 -13.47 4.67
C ARG A 252 9.62 -14.48 5.76
N LYS A 253 9.85 -14.01 6.98
CA LYS A 253 10.27 -14.88 8.09
C LYS A 253 9.17 -15.88 8.46
N LYS A 254 7.90 -15.51 8.30
CA LYS A 254 6.77 -16.39 8.60
C LYS A 254 6.53 -17.46 7.53
N ILE A 255 6.78 -17.16 6.25
CA ILE A 255 6.60 -18.14 5.16
C ILE A 255 7.68 -19.22 5.24
N ALA A 256 8.94 -18.86 5.49
CA ALA A 256 10.03 -19.83 5.67
C ALA A 256 9.84 -20.72 6.91
N LEU A 257 9.29 -20.19 8.00
CA LEU A 257 8.93 -20.97 9.19
C LEU A 257 7.77 -21.94 8.93
N PHE A 258 6.84 -21.57 8.03
CA PHE A 258 5.72 -22.43 7.66
C PHE A 258 6.16 -23.62 6.79
N GLU A 259 7.13 -23.44 5.88
CA GLU A 259 7.69 -24.49 5.05
C GLU A 259 8.57 -25.46 5.87
N VAL A 260 9.33 -24.96 6.84
CA VAL A 260 10.14 -25.78 7.76
C VAL A 260 9.26 -26.55 8.74
N ASN A 261 8.16 -25.99 9.24
CA ASN A 261 7.27 -26.64 10.19
C ASN A 261 6.25 -27.58 9.52
N SER A 262 5.98 -27.44 8.23
CA SER A 262 5.13 -28.39 7.49
C SER A 262 5.86 -29.69 7.16
N SER A 263 7.20 -29.72 7.26
CA SER A 263 8.02 -30.92 7.07
C SER A 263 8.45 -31.62 8.36
N SER A 264 8.27 -30.99 9.52
CA SER A 264 8.59 -31.60 10.81
C SER A 264 7.60 -31.19 11.91
N ASN A 265 6.69 -32.06 12.22
CA ASN A 265 5.83 -32.18 13.40
C ASN A 265 4.32 -31.87 13.24
N LYS A 266 3.62 -32.94 13.30
CA LYS A 266 2.17 -33.13 13.17
C LYS A 266 1.35 -32.93 14.47
N SER A 267 1.87 -32.42 15.56
CA SER A 267 1.12 -32.50 16.83
C SER A 267 1.29 -31.41 17.90
N GLU A 268 2.00 -30.30 17.65
CA GLU A 268 2.26 -29.30 18.72
C GLU A 268 1.85 -27.86 18.41
N ILE A 269 0.93 -27.62 17.46
CA ILE A 269 0.63 -26.26 16.96
C ILE A 269 -0.33 -25.48 17.88
N LEU A 270 -0.88 -26.07 18.91
CA LEU A 270 -1.83 -25.38 19.80
C LEU A 270 -1.26 -24.89 21.14
N ASN A 271 -0.02 -25.17 21.51
CA ASN A 271 0.44 -24.90 22.88
C ASN A 271 1.84 -24.31 23.05
N GLU A 272 2.50 -23.71 22.09
CA GLU A 272 3.74 -23.01 22.42
C GLU A 272 3.78 -21.54 21.98
N LYS A 273 3.94 -20.75 23.02
CA LYS A 273 4.27 -19.35 23.13
C LYS A 273 5.42 -18.95 22.19
N GLY A 274 5.07 -18.40 21.06
CA GLY A 274 5.94 -17.60 20.22
C GLY A 274 5.27 -16.26 19.95
N GLY A 275 4.93 -15.53 21.02
CA GLY A 275 4.29 -14.22 20.93
C GLY A 275 5.20 -13.22 20.25
N ILE A 276 4.96 -12.95 18.96
CA ILE A 276 5.42 -11.72 18.34
C ILE A 276 4.59 -10.61 18.99
N LYS A 277 5.25 -9.79 19.80
CA LYS A 277 4.66 -8.57 20.36
C LYS A 277 4.11 -7.74 19.20
N MET A 278 2.82 -7.72 19.05
CA MET A 278 2.14 -6.77 18.18
C MET A 278 2.03 -5.45 18.92
N GLU A 279 2.44 -4.40 18.27
CA GLU A 279 2.36 -3.03 18.79
C GLU A 279 0.93 -2.46 18.76
N ASP A 280 -0.08 -3.22 18.31
CA ASP A 280 -1.49 -2.80 18.34
C ASP A 280 -2.32 -3.72 19.22
N PRO A 281 -2.62 -3.30 20.48
CA PRO A 281 -3.43 -4.05 21.42
C PRO A 281 -4.82 -4.41 20.86
N ALA A 282 -5.44 -3.51 20.09
CA ALA A 282 -6.80 -3.70 19.57
C ALA A 282 -6.89 -4.89 18.59
N MET A 283 -5.84 -5.15 17.81
CA MET A 283 -5.83 -6.27 16.88
C MET A 283 -5.53 -7.61 17.56
N ASN A 284 -4.76 -7.59 18.65
CA ASN A 284 -4.57 -8.78 19.48
C ASN A 284 -5.88 -9.17 20.19
N ASP A 285 -6.60 -8.17 20.68
CA ASP A 285 -7.91 -8.39 21.29
C ASP A 285 -8.91 -8.94 20.27
N LEU A 286 -8.88 -8.43 19.03
CA LEU A 286 -9.70 -8.97 17.94
C LEU A 286 -9.31 -10.42 17.59
N ALA A 287 -8.02 -10.76 17.55
CA ALA A 287 -7.56 -12.13 17.31
C ALA A 287 -8.07 -13.10 18.38
N LYS A 288 -8.03 -12.66 19.64
CA LYS A 288 -8.58 -13.39 20.79
C LYS A 288 -10.09 -13.56 20.68
N LEU A 289 -10.80 -12.47 20.39
CA LEU A 289 -12.24 -12.47 20.22
C LEU A 289 -12.70 -13.45 19.13
N ILE A 290 -12.00 -13.48 17.98
CA ILE A 290 -12.26 -14.43 16.88
C ILE A 290 -12.07 -15.86 17.38
N GLN A 291 -10.96 -16.17 18.06
CA GLN A 291 -10.66 -17.52 18.55
C GLN A 291 -11.67 -17.99 19.59
N ASP A 292 -12.00 -17.12 20.56
CA ASP A 292 -12.97 -17.42 21.62
C ASP A 292 -14.37 -17.64 21.04
N TYR A 293 -14.81 -16.79 20.11
CA TYR A 293 -16.10 -16.96 19.43
C TYR A 293 -16.17 -18.27 18.66
N LEU A 294 -15.16 -18.58 17.85
CA LEU A 294 -15.14 -19.82 17.05
C LEU A 294 -15.11 -21.07 17.94
N LYS A 295 -14.42 -21.02 19.09
CA LYS A 295 -14.31 -22.14 20.02
C LYS A 295 -15.60 -22.35 20.82
N ASN A 296 -16.22 -21.29 21.31
CA ASN A 296 -17.39 -21.36 22.19
C ASN A 296 -18.68 -21.61 21.42
N GLU A 297 -18.92 -20.85 20.35
CA GLU A 297 -20.17 -20.90 19.58
C GLU A 297 -20.16 -21.95 18.47
N LYS A 298 -18.97 -22.46 18.09
CA LYS A 298 -18.78 -23.44 17.03
C LYS A 298 -19.54 -23.16 15.72
N PRO A 299 -19.57 -21.90 15.22
CA PRO A 299 -20.40 -21.54 14.06
C PRO A 299 -19.96 -22.25 12.77
N PHE A 300 -18.74 -22.79 12.73
CA PHE A 300 -18.18 -23.56 11.61
C PHE A 300 -18.94 -24.88 11.33
N ILE A 301 -19.81 -25.31 12.25
CA ILE A 301 -20.68 -26.47 12.06
C ILE A 301 -21.76 -26.20 11.00
N ASP A 302 -22.14 -24.94 10.78
CA ASP A 302 -22.97 -24.59 9.64
C ASP A 302 -22.15 -24.69 8.34
N PRO A 303 -22.55 -25.53 7.36
CA PRO A 303 -21.86 -25.63 6.07
C PRO A 303 -21.75 -24.30 5.32
N LYS A 304 -22.68 -23.37 5.53
CA LYS A 304 -22.75 -22.06 4.88
C LYS A 304 -21.96 -20.97 5.61
N PHE A 305 -21.44 -21.24 6.82
CA PHE A 305 -20.70 -20.24 7.59
C PHE A 305 -19.59 -19.59 6.79
N SER A 306 -19.63 -18.28 6.68
CA SER A 306 -18.74 -17.45 5.88
C SER A 306 -18.04 -16.38 6.73
N LEU A 307 -17.04 -15.71 6.12
CA LEU A 307 -16.39 -14.57 6.75
C LEU A 307 -17.35 -13.37 6.94
N ASP A 308 -18.38 -13.27 6.09
CA ASP A 308 -19.42 -12.25 6.23
C ASP A 308 -20.29 -12.49 7.47
N ASP A 309 -20.59 -13.75 7.76
CA ASP A 309 -21.35 -14.11 8.97
C ASP A 309 -20.54 -13.84 10.23
N LEU A 310 -19.23 -14.17 10.21
CA LEU A 310 -18.32 -13.83 11.30
C LEU A 310 -18.23 -12.32 11.53
N ALA A 311 -18.19 -11.53 10.44
CA ALA A 311 -18.15 -10.07 10.49
C ALA A 311 -19.41 -9.49 11.16
N LYS A 312 -20.58 -10.01 10.79
CA LYS A 312 -21.87 -9.59 11.38
C LYS A 312 -21.98 -9.96 12.85
N GLN A 313 -21.55 -11.17 13.22
CA GLN A 313 -21.68 -11.66 14.59
C GLN A 313 -20.76 -10.91 15.58
N LEU A 314 -19.56 -10.55 15.13
CA LEU A 314 -18.60 -9.83 15.97
C LEU A 314 -18.75 -8.30 15.85
N ASP A 315 -19.68 -7.81 15.02
CA ASP A 315 -19.86 -6.38 14.71
C ASP A 315 -18.54 -5.72 14.27
N VAL A 316 -17.78 -6.42 13.45
CA VAL A 316 -16.45 -5.97 12.98
C VAL A 316 -16.44 -5.92 11.45
N PRO A 317 -15.94 -4.83 10.85
CA PRO A 317 -15.79 -4.75 9.41
C PRO A 317 -15.00 -5.94 8.83
N LYS A 318 -15.52 -6.55 7.75
CA LYS A 318 -14.95 -7.74 7.11
C LYS A 318 -13.45 -7.61 6.80
N HIS A 319 -12.99 -6.42 6.43
CA HIS A 319 -11.58 -6.18 6.12
C HIS A 319 -10.69 -6.24 7.36
N HIS A 320 -11.18 -5.87 8.56
CA HIS A 320 -10.44 -6.04 9.82
C HIS A 320 -10.28 -7.53 10.15
N LEU A 321 -11.33 -8.33 9.96
CA LEU A 321 -11.24 -9.78 10.13
C LEU A 321 -10.28 -10.41 9.14
N TYR A 322 -10.38 -10.02 7.87
CA TYR A 322 -9.47 -10.49 6.83
C TYR A 322 -8.02 -10.17 7.18
N TYR A 323 -7.75 -8.94 7.62
CA TYR A 323 -6.43 -8.53 8.07
C TYR A 323 -5.98 -9.31 9.30
N CYS A 324 -6.81 -9.41 10.34
CA CYS A 324 -6.50 -10.14 11.57
C CYS A 324 -6.16 -11.60 11.27
N LEU A 325 -6.98 -12.30 10.49
CA LEU A 325 -6.76 -13.68 10.12
C LEU A 325 -5.47 -13.89 9.32
N ASN A 326 -5.25 -13.08 8.28
CA ASN A 326 -4.10 -13.29 7.38
C ASN A 326 -2.79 -12.72 7.91
N SER A 327 -2.83 -11.61 8.66
CA SER A 327 -1.61 -10.91 9.08
C SER A 327 -1.23 -11.17 10.54
N ILE A 328 -2.20 -11.47 11.41
CA ILE A 328 -1.97 -11.73 12.83
C ILE A 328 -1.95 -13.22 13.10
N LEU A 329 -3.05 -13.89 12.76
CA LEU A 329 -3.17 -15.33 12.95
C LEU A 329 -2.46 -16.13 11.84
N ASN A 330 -2.05 -15.46 10.77
CA ASN A 330 -1.37 -16.02 9.61
C ASN A 330 -2.09 -17.25 9.01
N ILE A 331 -3.41 -17.20 8.99
CA ILE A 331 -4.25 -18.27 8.48
C ILE A 331 -5.38 -17.71 7.62
N LYS A 332 -5.68 -18.35 6.50
CA LYS A 332 -6.86 -18.00 5.71
C LYS A 332 -8.12 -18.46 6.44
N PHE A 333 -9.21 -17.69 6.38
CA PHE A 333 -10.49 -18.08 6.97
C PHE A 333 -10.95 -19.48 6.56
N THR A 334 -10.82 -19.81 5.27
CA THR A 334 -11.20 -21.13 4.76
C THR A 334 -10.40 -22.26 5.40
N THR A 335 -9.10 -22.05 5.59
CA THR A 335 -8.19 -23.01 6.22
C THR A 335 -8.52 -23.16 7.71
N LEU A 336 -8.69 -22.03 8.43
CA LEU A 336 -9.07 -22.05 9.84
C LEU A 336 -10.40 -22.79 10.06
N ARG A 337 -11.43 -22.44 9.26
CA ARG A 337 -12.74 -23.12 9.30
C ARG A 337 -12.61 -24.63 9.06
N THR A 338 -11.82 -25.03 8.08
CA THR A 338 -11.58 -26.44 7.76
C THR A 338 -10.86 -27.18 8.89
N GLN A 339 -9.82 -26.59 9.46
CA GLN A 339 -9.12 -27.16 10.61
C GLN A 339 -10.05 -27.35 11.81
N MET A 340 -10.87 -26.34 12.14
CA MET A 340 -11.81 -26.44 13.26
C MET A 340 -12.88 -27.52 13.03
N ARG A 341 -13.34 -27.69 11.79
CA ARG A 341 -14.26 -28.80 11.44
C ARG A 341 -13.61 -30.16 11.62
N VAL A 342 -12.33 -30.30 11.24
CA VAL A 342 -11.59 -31.55 11.42
C VAL A 342 -11.32 -31.83 12.89
N GLU A 343 -10.93 -30.82 13.69
CA GLU A 343 -10.73 -31.01 15.14
C GLU A 343 -12.04 -31.38 15.83
N TYR A 344 -13.14 -30.73 15.49
CA TYR A 344 -14.46 -31.12 16.00
C TYR A 344 -14.88 -32.51 15.58
N ALA A 345 -14.56 -32.92 14.35
CA ALA A 345 -14.78 -34.29 13.89
C ALA A 345 -13.97 -35.30 14.72
N LYS A 346 -12.71 -35.00 15.07
CA LYS A 346 -11.93 -35.87 15.98
C LYS A 346 -12.57 -36.00 17.35
N GLU A 347 -13.07 -34.89 17.93
CA GLU A 347 -13.82 -34.92 19.20
C GLU A 347 -15.02 -35.86 19.11
N LEU A 348 -15.81 -35.72 18.05
CA LEU A 348 -17.01 -36.57 17.84
C LEU A 348 -16.64 -38.04 17.62
N LEU A 349 -15.57 -38.33 16.87
CA LEU A 349 -15.11 -39.68 16.58
C LEU A 349 -14.53 -40.40 17.81
N LEU A 350 -14.03 -39.68 18.80
CA LEU A 350 -13.49 -40.23 20.04
C LEU A 350 -14.50 -40.18 21.21
N SER A 351 -15.63 -39.55 21.02
CA SER A 351 -16.66 -39.47 22.05
C SER A 351 -17.52 -40.75 22.07
N ASP A 352 -18.22 -40.98 23.20
CA ASP A 352 -19.19 -42.08 23.35
C ASP A 352 -20.36 -42.03 22.36
N SER A 353 -20.49 -40.94 21.59
CA SER A 353 -21.43 -40.80 20.48
C SER A 353 -21.24 -41.85 19.38
N LEU A 354 -20.05 -42.46 19.25
CA LEU A 354 -19.80 -43.57 18.32
C LEU A 354 -20.56 -44.84 18.69
N LYS A 355 -20.96 -45.00 19.94
CA LYS A 355 -21.75 -46.17 20.39
C LYS A 355 -23.20 -46.10 19.86
N SER A 356 -23.66 -44.90 19.47
CA SER A 356 -25.01 -44.64 19.04
C SER A 356 -25.15 -44.10 17.59
N LEU A 357 -24.06 -43.66 16.94
CA LEU A 357 -24.09 -43.06 15.60
C LEU A 357 -23.14 -43.77 14.64
N SER A 358 -23.67 -44.15 13.46
CA SER A 358 -22.85 -44.59 12.35
C SER A 358 -21.98 -43.45 11.78
N MET A 359 -20.93 -43.79 11.01
CA MET A 359 -20.13 -42.75 10.28
C MET A 359 -20.99 -41.83 9.43
N GLU A 360 -22.15 -42.31 8.96
CA GLU A 360 -23.13 -41.56 8.19
C GLU A 360 -23.88 -40.54 9.02
N GLY A 361 -23.97 -40.73 10.32
CA GLY A 361 -24.53 -39.77 11.27
C GLY A 361 -23.57 -38.71 11.77
N ILE A 362 -22.24 -38.93 11.61
CA ILE A 362 -21.21 -38.03 12.13
C ILE A 362 -20.86 -36.92 11.14
N TRP A 363 -20.57 -37.23 9.86
CA TRP A 363 -20.09 -36.24 8.92
C TRP A 363 -21.04 -35.01 8.74
N PRO A 364 -22.39 -35.16 8.77
CA PRO A 364 -23.27 -33.99 8.63
C PRO A 364 -23.15 -33.03 9.81
N LYS A 365 -22.79 -33.52 10.99
CA LYS A 365 -22.63 -32.73 12.23
C LYS A 365 -21.34 -31.94 12.27
N THR A 366 -20.40 -32.20 11.35
CA THR A 366 -19.07 -31.56 11.33
C THR A 366 -19.01 -30.30 10.47
N GLY A 367 -20.12 -29.93 9.79
CA GLY A 367 -20.19 -28.75 8.95
C GLY A 367 -19.63 -28.91 7.53
N PHE A 368 -19.27 -30.12 7.13
CA PHE A 368 -18.89 -30.38 5.73
C PHE A 368 -20.12 -30.49 4.83
N SER A 369 -20.02 -29.94 3.62
CA SER A 369 -21.14 -29.91 2.66
C SER A 369 -21.44 -31.28 2.00
N SER A 370 -20.50 -32.23 2.05
CA SER A 370 -20.68 -33.57 1.49
C SER A 370 -19.79 -34.60 2.19
N ARG A 371 -20.21 -35.86 2.13
CA ARG A 371 -19.44 -37.01 2.64
C ARG A 371 -18.05 -37.06 2.01
N THR A 372 -17.96 -36.98 0.71
CA THR A 372 -16.69 -37.03 -0.02
C THR A 372 -15.72 -35.97 0.44
N ASN A 373 -16.20 -34.72 0.58
CA ASN A 373 -15.38 -33.61 1.05
C ASN A 373 -14.88 -33.84 2.48
N PHE A 374 -15.73 -34.35 3.37
CA PHE A 374 -15.33 -34.73 4.73
C PHE A 374 -14.18 -35.76 4.73
N PHE A 375 -14.35 -36.88 4.01
CA PHE A 375 -13.35 -37.96 4.04
C PHE A 375 -11.99 -37.52 3.44
N VAL A 376 -12.03 -36.80 2.31
CA VAL A 376 -10.83 -36.30 1.63
C VAL A 376 -10.09 -35.31 2.55
N THR A 377 -10.81 -34.31 3.05
CA THR A 377 -10.21 -33.24 3.87
C THR A 377 -9.72 -33.76 5.22
N PHE A 378 -10.47 -34.68 5.84
CA PHE A 378 -10.04 -35.31 7.10
C PHE A 378 -8.72 -36.06 6.92
N LYS A 379 -8.59 -36.83 5.81
CA LYS A 379 -7.36 -37.55 5.49
C LYS A 379 -6.21 -36.59 5.15
N GLU A 380 -6.46 -35.53 4.41
CA GLU A 380 -5.45 -34.51 4.10
C GLU A 380 -4.90 -33.83 5.34
N VAL A 381 -5.76 -33.49 6.32
CA VAL A 381 -5.37 -32.78 7.52
C VAL A 381 -4.74 -33.73 8.57
N THR A 382 -5.27 -34.95 8.74
CA THR A 382 -4.83 -35.89 9.80
C THR A 382 -3.84 -36.91 9.33
N GLY A 383 -3.75 -37.17 8.03
CA GLY A 383 -2.97 -38.26 7.44
C GLY A 383 -3.67 -39.61 7.43
N TYR A 384 -4.83 -39.72 8.09
CA TYR A 384 -5.60 -40.97 8.24
C TYR A 384 -7.05 -40.77 7.77
N THR A 385 -7.66 -41.84 7.29
CA THR A 385 -9.12 -41.83 7.12
C THR A 385 -9.81 -41.80 8.49
N PRO A 386 -11.06 -41.35 8.60
CA PRO A 386 -11.77 -41.33 9.88
C PRO A 386 -11.83 -42.72 10.57
N LEU A 387 -11.97 -43.79 9.80
CA LEU A 387 -11.96 -45.17 10.33
C LEU A 387 -10.58 -45.60 10.85
N GLU A 388 -9.52 -45.31 10.13
CA GLU A 388 -8.14 -45.54 10.59
C GLU A 388 -7.84 -44.74 11.83
N PHE A 389 -8.28 -43.48 11.90
CA PHE A 389 -8.10 -42.60 13.05
C PHE A 389 -8.76 -43.18 14.31
N ILE A 390 -9.98 -43.72 14.19
CA ILE A 390 -10.68 -44.38 15.28
C ILE A 390 -9.89 -45.61 15.78
N LYS A 391 -9.46 -46.51 14.87
CA LYS A 391 -8.71 -47.72 15.22
C LYS A 391 -7.43 -47.40 15.99
N ILE A 392 -6.64 -46.44 15.50
CA ILE A 392 -5.37 -46.05 16.13
C ILE A 392 -5.56 -45.45 17.53
N ASN A 393 -6.70 -44.82 17.82
CA ASN A 393 -6.92 -44.13 19.10
C ASN A 393 -7.78 -44.92 20.10
N ILE A 394 -8.47 -46.00 19.67
CA ILE A 394 -9.23 -46.90 20.55
C ILE A 394 -8.36 -48.11 21.00
N GLU A 395 -7.35 -48.47 20.21
CA GLU A 395 -6.41 -49.55 20.54
C GLU A 395 -5.25 -49.08 21.46
N LYS A 396 -5.25 -47.84 21.92
CA LYS A 396 -4.40 -47.30 22.98
C LYS A 396 -5.19 -47.20 24.28
#